data_2dba735bb03c860a3cdb636d9fd12fde
#
_entry.id   2dba735bb03c860a3cdb636d9fd12fde
#
_cell.length_a   1.000
_cell.length_b   1.000
_cell.length_c   1.000
_cell.angle_alpha   90.00
_cell.angle_beta   90.00
_cell.angle_gamma   90.00
#
_symmetry.space_group_name_H-M   'P 1'
#
loop_
_entity.id
_entity.type
_entity.pdbx_description
1 polymer ?
#
loop_
_entity_poly.entity_id
_entity_poly.type
_entity_poly.pdbx_seq_one_letter_code
_entity_poly.pdbx_strand_id
1 'polypeptide(L)'
;MRKFAMAAMICMLGASISFAQQEPMTQEEKNLEILSKKLVRMKREMDKFVKDMSVAYQEEGSSFSGSYGSDVRVDVVDNVKEFIVRADLPGMDKDKIVVTLDNNKVLKISGSREAVKAQTGPSVVKQERMEGKFERVVELPAECKSDGIKASYKNGVLEITIPKKEPAKKETIKVSVQ
;
A
#
# COMPACT_ATOMS: atom_id res chain seq x y z
N MET A 1 -80.76 -0.82 -14.78
CA MET A 1 -80.34 -1.82 -13.82
C MET A 1 -79.71 -3.03 -14.51
N ARG A 2 -78.62 -2.85 -15.26
CA ARG A 2 -77.95 -3.96 -15.99
C ARG A 2 -76.42 -3.79 -16.06
N LYS A 3 -75.77 -3.05 -15.13
CA LYS A 3 -74.35 -2.75 -15.19
C LYS A 3 -73.58 -3.21 -13.91
N PHE A 4 -74.24 -3.92 -12.97
CA PHE A 4 -73.59 -4.38 -11.72
C PHE A 4 -73.36 -5.87 -11.63
N ALA A 5 -73.70 -6.67 -12.66
CA ALA A 5 -73.59 -8.12 -12.62
C ALA A 5 -72.32 -8.70 -13.27
N MET A 6 -71.42 -7.83 -13.80
CA MET A 6 -70.22 -8.30 -14.54
C MET A 6 -68.91 -8.10 -13.79
N ALA A 7 -68.93 -7.44 -12.64
CA ALA A 7 -67.72 -7.22 -11.83
C ALA A 7 -67.44 -8.30 -10.76
N ALA A 8 -68.42 -9.19 -10.49
CA ALA A 8 -68.30 -10.21 -9.45
C ALA A 8 -67.74 -11.57 -9.95
N MET A 9 -67.57 -11.74 -11.26
CA MET A 9 -67.14 -13.04 -11.83
C MET A 9 -65.69 -13.11 -12.25
N ILE A 10 -64.92 -12.02 -12.08
CA ILE A 10 -63.45 -11.97 -12.39
C ILE A 10 -62.59 -12.20 -11.14
N CYS A 11 -63.19 -12.18 -9.93
CA CYS A 11 -62.46 -12.38 -8.68
C CYS A 11 -62.30 -13.84 -8.25
N MET A 12 -62.89 -14.81 -8.99
CA MET A 12 -62.79 -16.23 -8.56
C MET A 12 -61.86 -17.11 -9.38
N LEU A 13 -61.07 -16.55 -10.30
CA LEU A 13 -60.16 -17.32 -11.15
C LEU A 13 -58.68 -16.91 -11.03
N GLY A 14 -58.33 -16.19 -9.98
CA GLY A 14 -56.96 -15.65 -9.81
C GLY A 14 -56.28 -15.92 -8.48
N ALA A 15 -56.76 -16.79 -7.64
CA ALA A 15 -56.14 -17.03 -6.32
C ALA A 15 -55.64 -18.45 -6.14
N SER A 16 -54.89 -18.96 -7.09
CA SER A 16 -53.85 -19.97 -6.82
C SER A 16 -52.50 -19.29 -6.77
N ILE A 17 -52.33 -18.32 -5.89
CA ILE A 17 -50.98 -17.94 -5.46
C ILE A 17 -50.50 -19.17 -4.67
N SER A 18 -49.72 -19.99 -5.36
CA SER A 18 -48.88 -21.02 -4.75
C SER A 18 -48.12 -20.35 -3.64
N PHE A 19 -48.54 -20.59 -2.41
CA PHE A 19 -47.70 -20.35 -1.24
C PHE A 19 -46.56 -21.34 -1.41
N ALA A 20 -45.51 -20.92 -2.10
CA ALA A 20 -44.28 -21.66 -2.17
C ALA A 20 -43.84 -21.85 -0.73
N GLN A 21 -44.03 -23.04 -0.20
CA GLN A 21 -43.44 -23.46 1.06
C GLN A 21 -41.94 -23.24 0.90
N GLN A 22 -41.44 -22.20 1.55
CA GLN A 22 -40.02 -22.01 1.70
C GLN A 22 -39.52 -23.18 2.52
N GLU A 23 -38.87 -24.14 1.86
CA GLU A 23 -38.23 -25.25 2.55
C GLU A 23 -37.24 -24.70 3.59
N PRO A 24 -37.18 -25.25 4.78
CA PRO A 24 -36.26 -24.79 5.80
C PRO A 24 -34.82 -24.97 5.29
N MET A 25 -34.05 -23.87 5.26
CA MET A 25 -32.65 -23.85 4.84
C MET A 25 -31.88 -25.01 5.49
N THR A 26 -31.11 -25.70 4.69
CA THR A 26 -30.20 -26.76 5.15
C THR A 26 -29.13 -26.21 6.10
N GLN A 27 -28.51 -27.08 6.89
CA GLN A 27 -27.45 -26.65 7.81
C GLN A 27 -26.25 -26.07 7.07
N GLU A 28 -25.97 -26.55 5.85
CA GLU A 28 -24.90 -26.04 5.00
C GLU A 28 -25.20 -24.64 4.50
N GLU A 29 -26.41 -24.36 4.06
CA GLU A 29 -26.85 -23.02 3.63
C GLU A 29 -26.78 -22.01 4.78
N LYS A 30 -27.18 -22.41 6.00
CA LYS A 30 -27.04 -21.57 7.19
C LYS A 30 -25.57 -21.26 7.52
N ASN A 31 -24.69 -22.25 7.40
CA ASN A 31 -23.27 -22.07 7.62
C ASN A 31 -22.64 -21.14 6.56
N LEU A 32 -23.06 -21.27 5.30
CA LEU A 32 -22.61 -20.41 4.21
C LEU A 32 -23.08 -18.96 4.42
N GLU A 33 -24.33 -18.77 4.86
CA GLU A 33 -24.85 -17.44 5.17
C GLU A 33 -24.10 -16.79 6.34
N ILE A 34 -23.79 -17.55 7.39
CA ILE A 34 -23.00 -17.06 8.53
C ILE A 34 -21.58 -16.66 8.05
N LEU A 35 -20.96 -17.48 7.21
CA LEU A 35 -19.63 -17.21 6.67
C LEU A 35 -19.62 -15.96 5.79
N SER A 36 -20.62 -15.80 4.93
CA SER A 36 -20.77 -14.63 4.08
C SER A 36 -20.94 -13.34 4.91
N LYS A 37 -21.75 -13.38 5.96
CA LYS A 37 -21.93 -12.26 6.89
C LYS A 37 -20.63 -11.91 7.62
N LYS A 38 -19.85 -12.92 8.04
CA LYS A 38 -18.53 -12.70 8.65
C LYS A 38 -17.55 -12.03 7.66
N LEU A 39 -17.50 -12.48 6.41
CA LEU A 39 -16.66 -11.89 5.38
C LEU A 39 -17.01 -10.43 5.09
N VAL A 40 -18.29 -10.12 4.96
CA VAL A 40 -18.77 -8.74 4.75
C VAL A 40 -18.41 -7.84 5.94
N ARG A 41 -18.55 -8.36 7.17
CA ARG A 41 -18.18 -7.61 8.38
C ARG A 41 -16.67 -7.35 8.42
N MET A 42 -15.84 -8.37 8.17
CA MET A 42 -14.38 -8.26 8.15
C MET A 42 -13.90 -7.27 7.07
N LYS A 43 -14.52 -7.32 5.87
CA LYS A 43 -14.25 -6.34 4.82
C LYS A 43 -14.54 -4.92 5.30
N ARG A 44 -15.70 -4.69 5.93
CA ARG A 44 -16.07 -3.36 6.44
C ARG A 44 -15.13 -2.84 7.53
N GLU A 45 -14.67 -3.73 8.42
CA GLU A 45 -13.71 -3.39 9.47
C GLU A 45 -12.34 -3.03 8.84
N MET A 46 -11.94 -3.75 7.80
CA MET A 46 -10.70 -3.46 7.06
C MET A 46 -10.80 -2.15 6.28
N ASP A 47 -11.92 -1.89 5.59
CA ASP A 47 -12.16 -0.62 4.88
C ASP A 47 -12.15 0.56 5.86
N LYS A 48 -12.73 0.39 7.07
CA LYS A 48 -12.68 1.40 8.12
C LYS A 48 -11.25 1.63 8.62
N PHE A 49 -10.49 0.57 8.90
CA PHE A 49 -9.11 0.66 9.33
C PHE A 49 -8.23 1.39 8.31
N VAL A 50 -8.37 1.07 7.01
CA VAL A 50 -7.66 1.76 5.93
C VAL A 50 -8.05 3.24 5.87
N LYS A 51 -9.34 3.55 6.05
CA LYS A 51 -9.82 4.94 6.08
C LYS A 51 -9.29 5.70 7.29
N ASP A 52 -9.33 5.11 8.49
CA ASP A 52 -8.85 5.73 9.71
C ASP A 52 -7.32 5.95 9.64
N MET A 53 -6.56 4.98 9.08
CA MET A 53 -5.14 5.18 8.76
C MET A 53 -4.92 6.33 7.78
N SER A 54 -5.70 6.40 6.70
CA SER A 54 -5.53 7.47 5.71
C SER A 54 -5.78 8.86 6.28
N VAL A 55 -6.72 9.00 7.23
CA VAL A 55 -6.99 10.26 7.93
C VAL A 55 -5.86 10.62 8.89
N ALA A 56 -5.33 9.66 9.66
CA ALA A 56 -4.21 9.89 10.58
C ALA A 56 -2.94 10.35 9.84
N TYR A 57 -2.70 9.82 8.63
CA TYR A 57 -1.57 10.25 7.79
C TYR A 57 -1.80 11.59 7.08
N GLN A 58 -3.04 12.04 6.90
CA GLN A 58 -3.35 13.35 6.30
C GLN A 58 -3.04 14.51 7.25
N GLU A 59 -3.17 14.34 8.55
CA GLU A 59 -2.86 15.39 9.54
C GLU A 59 -1.36 15.70 9.61
N GLU A 60 -0.47 14.79 9.21
CA GLU A 60 0.98 15.02 9.13
C GLU A 60 1.47 15.48 7.75
N GLY A 61 0.59 15.84 6.84
CA GLY A 61 0.95 16.34 5.49
C GLY A 61 1.56 15.29 4.57
N SER A 62 1.49 14.02 4.94
CA SER A 62 1.94 12.88 4.13
C SER A 62 0.76 12.32 3.36
N SER A 63 0.67 12.62 2.07
CA SER A 63 -0.30 11.98 1.18
C SER A 63 0.03 10.50 1.08
N PHE A 64 -0.66 9.67 1.87
CA PHE A 64 -0.70 8.24 1.65
C PHE A 64 -1.52 7.96 0.38
N SER A 65 -0.91 8.16 -0.77
CA SER A 65 -1.36 7.53 -2.01
C SER A 65 -1.04 6.05 -1.85
N GLY A 66 -2.09 5.22 -1.67
CA GLY A 66 -1.99 3.81 -1.34
C GLY A 66 -1.21 2.97 -2.34
N SER A 67 0.07 3.18 -2.35
CA SER A 67 1.04 2.32 -3.00
C SER A 67 1.65 1.44 -1.93
N TYR A 68 1.13 0.25 -1.78
CA TYR A 68 1.85 -0.88 -1.21
C TYR A 68 3.10 -1.10 -2.06
N GLY A 69 4.25 -0.63 -1.55
CA GLY A 69 5.55 -0.70 -2.18
C GLY A 69 5.90 0.60 -2.89
N SER A 70 6.72 1.44 -2.25
CA SER A 70 7.47 2.40 -3.03
C SER A 70 8.24 1.61 -4.08
N ASP A 71 8.04 1.91 -5.37
CA ASP A 71 8.77 1.29 -6.49
C ASP A 71 10.29 1.61 -6.44
N VAL A 72 10.73 2.15 -5.33
CA VAL A 72 12.14 2.45 -5.07
C VAL A 72 12.80 1.21 -4.48
N ARG A 73 13.57 0.53 -5.31
CA ARG A 73 14.42 -0.60 -4.89
C ARG A 73 15.65 -0.06 -4.19
N VAL A 74 16.01 -0.70 -3.08
CA VAL A 74 17.11 -0.25 -2.25
C VAL A 74 17.97 -1.42 -1.84
N ASP A 75 19.29 -1.27 -2.02
CA ASP A 75 20.30 -2.16 -1.48
C ASP A 75 20.99 -1.48 -0.29
N VAL A 76 21.25 -2.24 0.77
CA VAL A 76 22.01 -1.78 1.94
C VAL A 76 23.22 -2.68 2.11
N VAL A 77 24.40 -2.08 2.00
CA VAL A 77 25.68 -2.76 2.22
C VAL A 77 26.22 -2.35 3.58
N ASP A 78 26.50 -3.34 4.41
CA ASP A 78 27.07 -3.15 5.75
C ASP A 78 28.59 -3.31 5.71
N ASN A 79 29.32 -2.19 5.70
CA ASN A 79 30.77 -2.16 5.84
C ASN A 79 31.18 -1.97 7.31
N VAL A 80 32.44 -2.20 7.64
CA VAL A 80 32.96 -2.10 9.02
C VAL A 80 32.70 -0.72 9.64
N LYS A 81 32.88 0.37 8.88
CA LYS A 81 32.83 1.75 9.38
C LYS A 81 31.59 2.53 8.92
N GLU A 82 30.89 2.04 7.92
CA GLU A 82 29.82 2.79 7.26
C GLU A 82 28.77 1.86 6.65
N PHE A 83 27.56 2.38 6.45
CA PHE A 83 26.57 1.79 5.56
C PHE A 83 26.65 2.47 4.20
N ILE A 84 26.51 1.69 3.13
CA ILE A 84 26.27 2.21 1.78
C ILE A 84 24.87 1.82 1.37
N VAL A 85 24.02 2.80 1.13
CA VAL A 85 22.65 2.62 0.67
C VAL A 85 22.58 3.03 -0.78
N ARG A 86 22.09 2.14 -1.66
CA ARG A 86 21.84 2.44 -3.07
C ARG A 86 20.36 2.36 -3.36
N ALA A 87 19.82 3.38 -4.01
CA ALA A 87 18.41 3.44 -4.37
C ALA A 87 18.25 3.69 -5.88
N ASP A 88 17.40 2.91 -6.53
CA ASP A 88 17.08 3.08 -7.94
C ASP A 88 16.03 4.16 -8.12
N LEU A 89 16.43 5.30 -8.67
CA LEU A 89 15.59 6.48 -8.90
C LEU A 89 15.68 6.96 -10.37
N PRO A 90 15.39 6.10 -11.36
CA PRO A 90 15.55 6.48 -12.76
C PRO A 90 14.63 7.63 -13.14
N GLY A 91 15.18 8.57 -13.95
CA GLY A 91 14.42 9.69 -14.48
C GLY A 91 14.07 10.78 -13.46
N MET A 92 14.76 10.81 -12.32
CA MET A 92 14.61 11.87 -11.32
C MET A 92 15.54 13.03 -11.58
N ASP A 93 15.09 14.21 -11.20
CA ASP A 93 15.94 15.37 -11.03
C ASP A 93 16.59 15.32 -9.64
N LYS A 94 17.92 15.48 -9.58
CA LYS A 94 18.67 15.43 -8.31
C LYS A 94 18.15 16.42 -7.27
N ASP A 95 17.69 17.59 -7.71
CA ASP A 95 17.22 18.66 -6.83
C ASP A 95 15.82 18.37 -6.23
N LYS A 96 15.14 17.33 -6.71
CA LYS A 96 13.85 16.83 -6.21
C LYS A 96 13.98 15.58 -5.33
N ILE A 97 15.21 15.17 -5.03
CA ILE A 97 15.48 14.04 -4.14
C ILE A 97 15.86 14.61 -2.76
N VAL A 98 15.12 14.19 -1.75
CA VAL A 98 15.36 14.57 -0.34
C VAL A 98 15.75 13.33 0.45
N VAL A 99 16.85 13.42 1.19
CA VAL A 99 17.34 12.36 2.06
C VAL A 99 17.42 12.88 3.48
N THR A 100 16.80 12.20 4.43
CA THR A 100 16.90 12.52 5.86
C THR A 100 17.28 11.28 6.66
N LEU A 101 17.97 11.49 7.78
CA LEU A 101 18.29 10.46 8.75
C LEU A 101 17.65 10.83 10.08
N ASP A 102 16.62 10.08 10.46
CA ASP A 102 15.88 10.28 11.70
C ASP A 102 16.41 9.34 12.80
N ASN A 103 16.51 9.87 14.02
CA ASN A 103 16.95 9.12 15.21
C ASN A 103 18.28 8.36 15.01
N ASN A 104 19.16 8.83 14.13
CA ASN A 104 20.43 8.22 13.77
C ASN A 104 20.34 6.77 13.24
N LYS A 105 19.17 6.32 12.83
CA LYS A 105 18.93 4.93 12.43
C LYS A 105 17.94 4.75 11.28
N VAL A 106 17.03 5.68 11.09
CA VAL A 106 15.98 5.59 10.08
C VAL A 106 16.31 6.52 8.92
N LEU A 107 16.74 5.95 7.80
CA LEU A 107 16.99 6.68 6.58
C LEU A 107 15.69 6.82 5.79
N LYS A 108 15.32 8.03 5.44
CA LYS A 108 14.16 8.33 4.61
C LYS A 108 14.62 8.95 3.30
N ILE A 109 14.18 8.39 2.19
CA ILE A 109 14.44 8.87 0.84
C ILE A 109 13.09 9.24 0.24
N SER A 110 12.92 10.50 -0.13
CA SER A 110 11.66 10.99 -0.70
C SER A 110 11.89 11.88 -1.91
N GLY A 111 10.86 12.04 -2.72
CA GLY A 111 10.93 12.89 -3.89
C GLY A 111 9.62 12.91 -4.66
N SER A 112 9.63 13.60 -5.79
CA SER A 112 8.49 13.65 -6.71
C SER A 112 8.96 13.43 -8.13
N ARG A 113 8.38 12.42 -8.78
CA ARG A 113 8.57 12.13 -10.21
C ARG A 113 7.49 12.85 -11.00
N GLU A 114 7.89 13.69 -11.93
CA GLU A 114 6.92 14.43 -12.76
C GLU A 114 6.15 13.50 -13.69
N ALA A 115 4.85 13.76 -13.77
CA ALA A 115 4.00 13.16 -14.77
C ALA A 115 4.46 13.60 -16.17
N VAL A 116 4.53 12.67 -17.10
CA VAL A 116 4.66 13.02 -18.51
C VAL A 116 3.34 13.68 -18.91
N LYS A 117 3.36 15.02 -19.06
CA LYS A 117 2.18 15.76 -19.53
C LYS A 117 1.74 15.16 -20.86
N ALA A 118 0.57 14.54 -20.88
CA ALA A 118 -0.05 14.11 -22.11
C ALA A 118 -0.18 15.35 -23.01
N GLN A 119 0.54 15.35 -24.14
CA GLN A 119 0.34 16.39 -25.14
C GLN A 119 -1.08 16.26 -25.68
N THR A 120 -1.76 17.37 -25.88
CA THR A 120 -3.10 17.43 -26.49
C THR A 120 -3.09 16.67 -27.81
N GLY A 121 -3.71 15.48 -27.83
CA GLY A 121 -3.86 14.70 -29.05
C GLY A 121 -3.79 13.17 -28.85
N PRO A 122 -2.67 12.55 -28.42
CA PRO A 122 -2.63 11.09 -28.30
C PRO A 122 -3.30 10.59 -27.00
N SER A 123 -4.08 9.54 -27.12
CA SER A 123 -4.59 8.82 -25.95
C SER A 123 -3.49 7.89 -25.39
N VAL A 124 -3.32 7.88 -24.07
CA VAL A 124 -2.40 6.95 -23.42
C VAL A 124 -3.01 5.53 -23.48
N VAL A 125 -2.36 4.63 -24.20
CA VAL A 125 -2.81 3.25 -24.33
C VAL A 125 -2.40 2.39 -23.13
N LYS A 126 -1.22 2.67 -22.54
CA LYS A 126 -0.69 1.93 -21.39
C LYS A 126 0.23 2.83 -20.57
N GLN A 127 0.01 2.86 -19.25
CA GLN A 127 0.86 3.60 -18.31
C GLN A 127 1.25 2.66 -17.17
N GLU A 128 2.53 2.31 -17.09
CA GLU A 128 3.11 1.47 -16.04
C GLU A 128 4.12 2.23 -15.18
N ARG A 129 4.53 3.41 -15.62
CA ARG A 129 5.47 4.25 -14.88
C ARG A 129 4.75 4.92 -13.71
N MET A 130 5.31 4.78 -12.52
CA MET A 130 4.79 5.48 -11.34
C MET A 130 5.19 6.96 -11.38
N GLU A 131 4.22 7.81 -11.21
CA GLU A 131 4.34 9.27 -11.17
C GLU A 131 3.90 9.78 -9.80
N GLY A 132 4.34 10.99 -9.46
CA GLY A 132 3.97 11.63 -8.21
C GLY A 132 5.01 11.48 -7.10
N LYS A 133 4.58 11.71 -5.88
CA LYS A 133 5.45 11.66 -4.70
C LYS A 133 5.72 10.21 -4.30
N PHE A 134 6.95 9.95 -3.89
CA PHE A 134 7.35 8.68 -3.29
C PHE A 134 8.10 8.94 -1.97
N GLU A 135 8.05 7.97 -1.11
CA GLU A 135 8.84 7.93 0.11
C GLU A 135 9.30 6.49 0.35
N ARG A 136 10.58 6.32 0.65
CA ARG A 136 11.18 5.05 1.03
C ARG A 136 11.85 5.18 2.38
N VAL A 137 11.43 4.37 3.32
CA VAL A 137 12.02 4.30 4.66
C VAL A 137 12.89 3.04 4.74
N VAL A 138 14.10 3.20 5.25
CA VAL A 138 15.09 2.13 5.44
C VAL A 138 15.61 2.20 6.87
N GLU A 139 15.33 1.20 7.67
CA GLU A 139 15.91 1.08 8.99
C GLU A 139 17.30 0.48 8.89
N LEU A 140 18.31 1.17 9.45
CA LEU A 140 19.70 0.72 9.44
C LEU A 140 19.94 -0.19 10.65
N PRO A 141 20.77 -1.24 10.50
CA PRO A 141 21.01 -2.23 11.56
C PRO A 141 21.69 -1.67 12.82
N ALA A 142 22.44 -0.55 12.70
CA ALA A 142 23.12 0.10 13.80
C ALA A 142 22.98 1.62 13.75
N GLU A 143 23.25 2.30 14.87
CA GLU A 143 23.26 3.76 14.95
C GLU A 143 24.35 4.39 14.08
N CYS A 144 24.00 5.48 13.41
CA CYS A 144 24.84 6.22 12.52
C CYS A 144 25.21 7.60 13.09
N LYS A 145 26.24 8.18 12.57
CA LYS A 145 26.56 9.59 12.81
C LYS A 145 25.72 10.46 11.89
N SER A 146 25.23 11.57 12.41
CA SER A 146 24.58 12.61 11.59
C SER A 146 25.59 13.37 10.73
N ASP A 147 26.85 13.39 11.16
CA ASP A 147 27.92 14.09 10.46
C ASP A 147 28.63 13.18 9.45
N GLY A 148 29.07 13.74 8.34
CA GLY A 148 29.87 13.03 7.34
C GLY A 148 29.05 12.13 6.40
N ILE A 149 27.72 12.24 6.41
CA ILE A 149 26.86 11.60 5.41
C ILE A 149 27.16 12.22 4.04
N LYS A 150 27.38 11.37 3.04
CA LYS A 150 27.59 11.78 1.66
C LYS A 150 26.54 11.13 0.78
N ALA A 151 26.00 11.90 -0.16
CA ALA A 151 25.05 11.38 -1.14
C ALA A 151 25.53 11.77 -2.55
N SER A 152 25.43 10.86 -3.50
CA SER A 152 25.70 11.11 -4.91
C SER A 152 24.59 10.48 -5.76
N TYR A 153 24.17 11.19 -6.80
CA TYR A 153 23.17 10.69 -7.74
C TYR A 153 23.75 10.70 -9.15
N LYS A 154 23.83 9.52 -9.75
CA LYS A 154 24.38 9.33 -11.10
C LYS A 154 23.68 8.20 -11.82
N ASN A 155 23.37 8.40 -13.09
CA ASN A 155 22.75 7.38 -13.96
C ASN A 155 21.45 6.77 -13.40
N GLY A 156 20.67 7.54 -12.64
CA GLY A 156 19.42 7.05 -12.03
C GLY A 156 19.62 6.27 -10.73
N VAL A 157 20.83 6.19 -10.19
CA VAL A 157 21.12 5.54 -8.91
C VAL A 157 21.57 6.59 -7.90
N LEU A 158 20.91 6.62 -6.75
CA LEU A 158 21.29 7.40 -5.58
C LEU A 158 22.15 6.51 -4.68
N GLU A 159 23.39 6.89 -4.43
CA GLU A 159 24.29 6.25 -3.47
C GLU A 159 24.47 7.14 -2.25
N ILE A 160 24.25 6.61 -1.06
CA ILE A 160 24.37 7.31 0.22
C ILE A 160 25.36 6.55 1.09
N THR A 161 26.42 7.22 1.52
CA THR A 161 27.40 6.69 2.47
C THR A 161 27.15 7.30 3.84
N ILE A 162 26.93 6.45 4.85
CA ILE A 162 26.50 6.85 6.19
C ILE A 162 27.49 6.28 7.22
N PRO A 163 28.30 7.10 7.89
CA PRO A 163 29.26 6.63 8.89
C PRO A 163 28.53 6.05 10.11
N LYS A 164 28.99 4.90 10.61
CA LYS A 164 28.50 4.29 11.84
C LYS A 164 28.99 5.07 13.06
N LYS A 165 28.15 5.13 14.10
CA LYS A 165 28.54 5.71 15.39
C LYS A 165 29.65 4.89 16.05
N GLU A 166 29.49 3.57 16.00
CA GLU A 166 30.50 2.61 16.44
C GLU A 166 30.80 1.64 15.29
N PRO A 167 32.07 1.34 15.01
CA PRO A 167 32.41 0.34 14.00
C PRO A 167 31.93 -1.06 14.46
N ALA A 168 31.46 -1.87 13.52
CA ALA A 168 31.04 -3.24 13.84
C ALA A 168 32.22 -4.03 14.42
N LYS A 169 32.09 -4.54 15.64
CA LYS A 169 33.03 -5.50 16.20
C LYS A 169 32.91 -6.81 15.43
N LYS A 170 33.99 -7.25 14.79
CA LYS A 170 34.06 -8.60 14.22
C LYS A 170 34.23 -9.59 15.39
N GLU A 171 33.15 -10.17 15.86
CA GLU A 171 33.21 -11.33 16.75
C GLU A 171 33.34 -12.57 15.87
N THR A 172 34.53 -13.19 15.93
CA THR A 172 34.77 -14.49 15.29
C THR A 172 34.51 -15.57 16.32
N ILE A 173 33.36 -16.22 16.22
CA ILE A 173 33.05 -17.39 17.05
C ILE A 173 33.60 -18.64 16.35
N LYS A 174 34.54 -19.35 16.96
CA LYS A 174 34.97 -20.66 16.49
C LYS A 174 33.96 -21.70 16.95
N VAL A 175 33.21 -22.27 16.03
CA VAL A 175 32.32 -23.39 16.29
C VAL A 175 33.11 -24.68 16.12
N SER A 176 33.23 -25.47 17.18
CA SER A 176 33.80 -26.81 17.08
C SER A 176 32.70 -27.76 16.63
N VAL A 177 32.92 -28.44 15.51
CA VAL A 177 32.05 -29.51 15.03
C VAL A 177 32.49 -30.81 15.71
N GLN A 178 31.58 -31.47 16.42
CA GLN A 178 31.76 -32.82 17.00
C GLN A 178 31.33 -33.88 16.00
#